data_80ac169009025860334aa36fb85d7d02
#
_entry.id   80ac169009025860334aa36fb85d7d02
#
_cell.length_a   1.000
_cell.length_b   1.000
_cell.length_c   1.000
_cell.angle_alpha   90.00
_cell.angle_beta   90.00
_cell.angle_gamma   90.00
#
_symmetry.space_group_name_H-M   'P 1'
#
loop_
_entity.id
_entity.type
_entity.pdbx_description
1 polymer ?
#
loop_
_entity_poly.entity_id
_entity_poly.type
_entity_poly.pdbx_seq_one_letter_code
_entity_poly.pdbx_strand_id
1 'polypeptide(L)'
;MHCFVDADLAGNNVNRRSQMGILIFVNCAPIIWMSKRTNTVESSTFGSEIVAMRNAVDIIEGLRYKLRMFGVDIDGPTNVFCDNEAVTKNCGIPESMLKKKHHSINYHRNREAVAAGTIRIVKEDTKTNLSDLFTKILPAFIRNALLDKFMY
;
A
#
# COMPACT_ATOMS: atom_id res chain seq x y z
N MET A 1 5.55 -13.30 -0.22
CA MET A 1 5.74 -11.88 0.14
C MET A 1 4.39 -11.20 0.27
N HIS A 2 4.23 -10.29 1.23
CA HIS A 2 3.01 -9.51 1.40
C HIS A 2 3.33 -8.08 1.87
N CYS A 3 2.40 -7.15 1.61
CA CYS A 3 2.55 -5.73 1.86
C CYS A 3 1.26 -5.17 2.43
N PHE A 4 1.34 -4.31 3.43
CA PHE A 4 0.25 -3.48 3.91
C PHE A 4 0.47 -2.05 3.45
N VAL A 5 -0.59 -1.40 2.97
CA VAL A 5 -0.53 -0.03 2.46
C VAL A 5 -1.73 0.77 2.98
N ASP A 6 -1.46 2.02 3.36
CA ASP A 6 -2.47 3.00 3.79
C ASP A 6 -2.01 4.42 3.46
N ALA A 7 -2.95 5.36 3.41
CA ALA A 7 -2.66 6.79 3.32
C ALA A 7 -3.66 7.63 4.10
N ASP A 8 -3.17 8.41 5.04
CA ASP A 8 -3.97 9.43 5.74
C ASP A 8 -4.11 10.68 4.87
N LEU A 9 -5.36 10.95 4.42
CA LEU A 9 -5.66 12.08 3.54
C LEU A 9 -5.42 13.42 4.27
N ALA A 10 -4.56 14.26 3.68
CA ALA A 10 -4.33 15.64 4.14
C ALA A 10 -3.97 15.74 5.63
N GLY A 11 -3.34 14.71 6.20
CA GLY A 11 -2.98 14.66 7.63
C GLY A 11 -2.04 15.75 8.09
N ASN A 12 -1.30 16.38 7.17
CA ASN A 12 -0.50 17.55 7.50
C ASN A 12 -1.34 18.84 7.47
N ASN A 13 -1.54 19.46 8.64
CA ASN A 13 -2.36 20.65 8.79
C ASN A 13 -1.81 21.91 8.10
N VAL A 14 -0.51 21.96 7.80
CA VAL A 14 0.15 23.12 7.20
C VAL A 14 0.06 23.09 5.67
N ASN A 15 0.45 21.97 5.06
CA ASN A 15 0.55 21.86 3.60
C ASN A 15 -0.46 20.89 2.99
N ARG A 16 -1.33 20.29 3.79
CA ARG A 16 -2.40 19.37 3.41
C ARG A 16 -1.92 18.12 2.61
N ARG A 17 -0.64 17.79 2.73
CA ARG A 17 -0.09 16.55 2.12
C ARG A 17 -0.50 15.34 2.95
N SER A 18 -0.79 14.26 2.24
CA SER A 18 -1.12 12.98 2.83
C SER A 18 0.12 12.28 3.38
N GLN A 19 -0.05 11.51 4.45
CA GLN A 19 0.95 10.60 4.97
C GLN A 19 0.68 9.21 4.41
N MET A 20 1.65 8.59 3.77
CA MET A 20 1.55 7.19 3.32
C MET A 20 2.36 6.27 4.22
N GLY A 21 1.79 5.10 4.49
CA GLY A 21 2.40 4.00 5.24
C GLY A 21 2.53 2.77 4.35
N ILE A 22 3.71 2.16 4.35
CA ILE A 22 3.99 0.92 3.62
C ILE A 22 4.78 0.01 4.55
N LEU A 23 4.34 -1.25 4.66
CA LEU A 23 5.02 -2.29 5.44
C LEU A 23 5.08 -3.57 4.60
N ILE A 24 6.29 -4.03 4.28
CA ILE A 24 6.52 -5.19 3.43
C ILE A 24 7.21 -6.31 4.20
N PHE A 25 6.66 -7.51 4.07
CA PHE A 25 7.17 -8.73 4.65
C PHE A 25 7.69 -9.69 3.58
N VAL A 26 8.77 -10.37 3.90
CA VAL A 26 9.20 -11.60 3.24
C VAL A 26 9.06 -12.73 4.25
N ASN A 27 8.21 -13.70 3.96
CA ASN A 27 7.71 -14.66 4.95
C ASN A 27 7.08 -13.94 6.16
N CYS A 28 7.55 -14.17 7.37
CA CYS A 28 7.07 -13.54 8.59
C CYS A 28 7.92 -12.33 9.02
N ALA A 29 9.00 -12.00 8.30
CA ALA A 29 9.91 -10.92 8.69
C ALA A 29 9.53 -9.60 8.00
N PRO A 30 9.35 -8.49 8.74
CA PRO A 30 9.23 -7.16 8.15
C PRO A 30 10.59 -6.74 7.57
N ILE A 31 10.62 -6.45 6.26
CA ILE A 31 11.87 -6.12 5.55
C ILE A 31 11.92 -4.63 5.22
N ILE A 32 10.79 -4.03 4.89
CA ILE A 32 10.69 -2.61 4.55
C ILE A 32 9.50 -2.02 5.28
N TRP A 33 9.73 -0.92 5.98
CA TRP A 33 8.68 -0.10 6.57
C TRP A 33 8.95 1.37 6.24
N MET A 34 7.90 2.08 5.92
CA MET A 34 8.01 3.47 5.50
C MET A 34 6.81 4.28 5.96
N SER A 35 7.11 5.45 6.53
CA SER A 35 6.15 6.51 6.80
C SER A 35 6.64 7.77 6.10
N LYS A 36 5.94 8.19 5.02
CA LYS A 36 6.41 9.30 4.17
C LYS A 36 5.25 10.19 3.72
N ARG A 37 5.48 11.49 3.73
CA ARG A 37 4.55 12.45 3.12
C ARG A 37 4.56 12.32 1.59
N THR A 38 3.37 12.39 0.98
CA THR A 38 3.24 12.45 -0.47
C THR A 38 3.82 13.75 -1.03
N ASN A 39 4.32 13.71 -2.25
CA ASN A 39 4.83 14.93 -2.91
C ASN A 39 3.70 15.80 -3.45
N THR A 40 2.52 15.23 -3.64
CA THR A 40 1.30 15.89 -4.17
C THR A 40 0.25 16.03 -3.08
N VAL A 41 -0.65 17.00 -3.27
CA VAL A 41 -1.84 17.16 -2.44
C VAL A 41 -3.00 16.49 -3.18
N GLU A 42 -3.59 15.49 -2.53
CA GLU A 42 -4.69 14.73 -3.09
C GLU A 42 -6.04 15.29 -2.61
N SER A 43 -7.03 15.27 -3.48
CA SER A 43 -8.36 15.81 -3.20
C SER A 43 -9.33 14.80 -2.58
N SER A 44 -8.90 13.56 -2.40
CA SER A 44 -9.75 12.48 -1.86
C SER A 44 -8.92 11.35 -1.26
N THR A 45 -9.53 10.59 -0.32
CA THR A 45 -8.93 9.37 0.26
C THR A 45 -8.56 8.36 -0.83
N PHE A 46 -9.42 8.14 -1.82
CA PHE A 46 -9.10 7.31 -2.99
C PHE A 46 -7.81 7.78 -3.68
N GLY A 47 -7.64 9.10 -3.88
CA GLY A 47 -6.45 9.65 -4.52
C GLY A 47 -5.18 9.39 -3.71
N SER A 48 -5.20 9.66 -2.42
CA SER A 48 -4.04 9.43 -1.54
C SER A 48 -3.65 7.96 -1.49
N GLU A 49 -4.63 7.06 -1.39
CA GLU A 49 -4.36 5.64 -1.32
C GLU A 49 -3.90 5.02 -2.64
N ILE A 50 -4.42 5.48 -3.79
CA ILE A 50 -3.95 4.99 -5.09
C ILE A 50 -2.50 5.42 -5.36
N VAL A 51 -2.08 6.59 -4.85
CA VAL A 51 -0.69 7.06 -4.88
C VAL A 51 0.18 6.20 -3.95
N ALA A 52 -0.28 5.90 -2.73
CA ALA A 52 0.43 5.04 -1.80
C ALA A 52 0.59 3.61 -2.38
N MET A 53 -0.47 3.06 -2.97
CA MET A 53 -0.45 1.77 -3.67
C MET A 53 0.59 1.76 -4.80
N ARG A 54 0.63 2.79 -5.64
CA ARG A 54 1.63 2.90 -6.72
C ARG A 54 3.05 2.91 -6.17
N ASN A 55 3.32 3.65 -5.09
CA ASN A 55 4.65 3.64 -4.46
C ASN A 55 5.00 2.25 -3.89
N ALA A 56 4.03 1.56 -3.30
CA ALA A 56 4.22 0.18 -2.84
C ALA A 56 4.56 -0.76 -4.01
N VAL A 57 3.88 -0.64 -5.15
CA VAL A 57 4.17 -1.42 -6.36
C VAL A 57 5.61 -1.24 -6.81
N ASP A 58 6.09 0.01 -6.92
CA ASP A 58 7.46 0.29 -7.36
C ASP A 58 8.51 -0.32 -6.40
N ILE A 59 8.26 -0.27 -5.08
CA ILE A 59 9.13 -0.89 -4.07
C ILE A 59 9.09 -2.41 -4.17
N ILE A 60 7.91 -3.01 -4.31
CA ILE A 60 7.72 -4.45 -4.46
C ILE A 60 8.46 -4.99 -5.67
N GLU A 61 8.34 -4.34 -6.82
CA GLU A 61 9.05 -4.77 -8.03
C GLU A 61 10.56 -4.70 -7.85
N GLY A 62 11.06 -3.60 -7.28
CA GLY A 62 12.50 -3.47 -6.98
C GLY A 62 13.00 -4.52 -6.00
N LEU A 63 12.20 -4.85 -4.97
CA LEU A 63 12.55 -5.90 -4.00
C LEU A 63 12.51 -7.29 -4.65
N ARG A 64 11.47 -7.61 -5.42
CA ARG A 64 11.37 -8.89 -6.15
C ARG A 64 12.55 -9.08 -7.11
N TYR A 65 12.96 -8.02 -7.81
CA TYR A 65 14.14 -8.05 -8.67
C TYR A 65 15.41 -8.36 -7.88
N LYS A 66 15.65 -7.65 -6.75
CA LYS A 66 16.81 -7.88 -5.90
C LYS A 66 16.85 -9.31 -5.33
N LEU A 67 15.73 -9.82 -4.83
CA LEU A 67 15.64 -11.17 -4.30
C LEU A 67 15.96 -12.22 -5.38
N ARG A 68 15.45 -12.03 -6.59
CA ARG A 68 15.81 -12.88 -7.74
C ARG A 68 17.30 -12.84 -8.03
N MET A 69 17.95 -11.67 -7.96
CA MET A 69 19.41 -11.54 -8.14
C MET A 69 20.19 -12.32 -7.06
N PHE A 70 19.63 -12.49 -5.87
CA PHE A 70 20.21 -13.32 -4.80
C PHE A 70 19.83 -14.80 -4.90
N GLY A 71 19.17 -15.23 -5.97
CA GLY A 71 18.73 -16.62 -6.14
C GLY A 71 17.52 -17.01 -5.28
N VAL A 72 16.78 -16.03 -4.77
CA VAL A 72 15.55 -16.26 -4.01
C VAL A 72 14.36 -16.15 -4.94
N ASP A 73 13.73 -17.31 -5.22
CA ASP A 73 12.49 -17.34 -5.99
C ASP A 73 11.30 -16.85 -5.14
N ILE A 74 10.51 -15.98 -5.75
CA ILE A 74 9.24 -15.54 -5.18
C ILE A 74 8.13 -16.00 -6.10
N ASP A 75 7.50 -17.10 -5.73
CA ASP A 75 6.38 -17.66 -6.46
C ASP A 75 5.12 -16.82 -6.29
N GLY A 76 4.40 -16.66 -7.40
CA GLY A 76 3.13 -15.96 -7.43
C GLY A 76 3.20 -14.46 -7.15
N PRO A 77 2.03 -13.79 -7.12
CA PRO A 77 1.92 -12.37 -6.85
C PRO A 77 2.17 -12.04 -5.38
N THR A 78 2.70 -10.84 -5.12
CA THR A 78 2.74 -10.26 -3.76
C THR A 78 1.34 -9.81 -3.35
N ASN A 79 0.84 -10.28 -2.22
CA ASN A 79 -0.43 -9.79 -1.67
C ASN A 79 -0.24 -8.38 -1.14
N VAL A 80 -1.03 -7.42 -1.64
CA VAL A 80 -1.05 -6.04 -1.16
C VAL A 80 -2.39 -5.78 -0.48
N PHE A 81 -2.35 -5.66 0.84
CA PHE A 81 -3.49 -5.41 1.70
C PHE A 81 -3.80 -3.92 1.77
N CYS A 82 -5.03 -3.55 1.43
CA CYS A 82 -5.52 -2.17 1.42
C CYS A 82 -6.93 -2.14 2.00
N ASP A 83 -7.22 -1.19 2.87
CA ASP A 83 -8.54 -1.07 3.52
C ASP A 83 -9.55 -0.24 2.72
N ASN A 84 -9.14 0.40 1.62
CA ASN A 84 -10.04 1.13 0.75
C ASN A 84 -10.67 0.22 -0.32
N GLU A 85 -11.97 0.00 -0.17
CA GLU A 85 -12.73 -0.82 -1.10
C GLU A 85 -12.74 -0.25 -2.53
N ALA A 86 -12.75 1.09 -2.67
CA ALA A 86 -12.73 1.73 -3.99
C ALA A 86 -11.41 1.47 -4.71
N VAL A 87 -10.26 1.51 -4.01
CA VAL A 87 -8.95 1.16 -4.58
C VAL A 87 -8.91 -0.31 -4.96
N THR A 88 -9.36 -1.20 -4.07
CA THR A 88 -9.39 -2.65 -4.31
C THR A 88 -10.23 -2.98 -5.55
N LYS A 89 -11.44 -2.42 -5.68
CA LYS A 89 -12.31 -2.64 -6.85
C LYS A 89 -11.74 -2.01 -8.12
N ASN A 90 -11.27 -0.77 -8.06
CA ASN A 90 -10.80 -0.07 -9.26
C ASN A 90 -9.51 -0.66 -9.83
N CYS A 91 -8.59 -1.11 -8.99
CA CYS A 91 -7.33 -1.68 -9.47
C CYS A 91 -7.38 -3.19 -9.69
N GLY A 92 -8.24 -3.91 -8.95
CA GLY A 92 -8.32 -5.37 -9.01
C GLY A 92 -9.31 -5.92 -10.04
N ILE A 93 -10.35 -5.15 -10.43
CA ILE A 93 -11.37 -5.61 -11.36
C ILE A 93 -11.07 -5.09 -12.78
N PRO A 94 -10.89 -5.97 -13.79
CA PRO A 94 -10.53 -5.56 -15.16
C PRO A 94 -11.52 -4.59 -15.82
N GLU A 95 -12.81 -4.72 -15.56
CA GLU A 95 -13.88 -3.90 -16.16
C GLU A 95 -14.06 -2.54 -15.47
N SER A 96 -13.34 -2.31 -14.38
CA SER A 96 -13.44 -1.05 -13.63
C SER A 96 -12.95 0.14 -14.46
N MET A 97 -13.74 1.23 -14.47
CA MET A 97 -13.41 2.46 -15.19
C MET A 97 -13.03 3.57 -14.21
N LEU A 98 -11.90 4.21 -14.47
CA LEU A 98 -11.47 5.38 -13.71
C LEU A 98 -12.34 6.60 -14.02
N LYS A 99 -13.05 7.11 -13.01
CA LYS A 99 -13.87 8.34 -13.15
C LYS A 99 -13.04 9.63 -12.99
N LYS A 100 -11.87 9.58 -12.34
CA LYS A 100 -11.03 10.75 -12.02
C LYS A 100 -9.76 10.74 -12.86
N LYS A 101 -9.77 11.47 -13.99
CA LYS A 101 -8.67 11.50 -14.99
C LYS A 101 -7.29 11.85 -14.44
N HIS A 102 -7.21 12.69 -13.42
CA HIS A 102 -5.92 13.13 -12.82
C HIS A 102 -5.19 12.00 -12.08
N HIS A 103 -5.84 10.88 -11.77
CA HIS A 103 -5.21 9.69 -11.20
C HIS A 103 -4.83 8.63 -12.23
N SER A 104 -4.99 8.91 -13.54
CA SER A 104 -4.85 7.88 -14.58
C SER A 104 -3.50 7.17 -14.56
N ILE A 105 -2.40 7.89 -14.38
CA ILE A 105 -1.04 7.30 -14.35
C ILE A 105 -0.92 6.29 -13.20
N ASN A 106 -1.28 6.68 -11.97
CA ASN A 106 -1.20 5.80 -10.81
C ASN A 106 -2.18 4.62 -10.92
N TYR A 107 -3.37 4.88 -11.46
CA TYR A 107 -4.39 3.86 -11.71
C TYR A 107 -3.88 2.79 -12.70
N HIS A 108 -3.38 3.21 -13.85
CA HIS A 108 -2.88 2.27 -14.86
C HIS A 108 -1.66 1.51 -14.37
N ARG A 109 -0.73 2.19 -13.68
CA ARG A 109 0.46 1.56 -13.11
C ARG A 109 0.12 0.42 -12.15
N ASN A 110 -0.88 0.63 -11.25
CA ASN A 110 -1.34 -0.40 -10.34
C ASN A 110 -1.98 -1.58 -11.08
N ARG A 111 -2.78 -1.31 -12.09
CA ARG A 111 -3.45 -2.34 -12.91
C ARG A 111 -2.47 -3.14 -13.75
N GLU A 112 -1.46 -2.50 -14.31
CA GLU A 112 -0.38 -3.18 -15.03
C GLU A 112 0.33 -4.19 -14.13
N ALA A 113 0.64 -3.81 -12.88
CA ALA A 113 1.27 -4.72 -11.92
C ALA A 113 0.35 -5.90 -11.53
N VAL A 114 -0.97 -5.67 -11.45
CA VAL A 114 -1.96 -6.75 -11.24
C VAL A 114 -2.02 -7.67 -12.47
N ALA A 115 -2.13 -7.08 -13.67
CA ALA A 115 -2.21 -7.84 -14.92
C ALA A 115 -0.94 -8.67 -15.20
N ALA A 116 0.23 -8.11 -14.84
CA ALA A 116 1.52 -8.81 -14.93
C ALA A 116 1.69 -9.91 -13.88
N GLY A 117 0.74 -10.09 -12.94
CA GLY A 117 0.85 -11.06 -11.85
C GLY A 117 1.94 -10.72 -10.83
N THR A 118 2.42 -9.47 -10.79
CA THR A 118 3.42 -9.01 -9.82
C THR A 118 2.81 -8.81 -8.45
N ILE A 119 1.59 -8.26 -8.40
CA ILE A 119 0.82 -8.04 -7.18
C ILE A 119 -0.58 -8.62 -7.30
N ARG A 120 -1.19 -8.87 -6.15
CA ARG A 120 -2.61 -9.13 -5.99
C ARG A 120 -3.16 -8.23 -4.89
N ILE A 121 -4.15 -7.42 -5.19
CA ILE A 121 -4.75 -6.50 -4.22
C ILE A 121 -5.80 -7.25 -3.42
N VAL A 122 -5.70 -7.18 -2.11
CA VAL A 122 -6.57 -7.86 -1.15
C VAL A 122 -7.21 -6.81 -0.25
N LYS A 123 -8.53 -6.93 -0.04
CA LYS A 123 -9.22 -6.08 0.91
C LYS A 123 -8.80 -6.46 2.34
N GLU A 124 -8.40 -5.47 3.12
CA GLU A 124 -8.09 -5.62 4.56
C GLU A 124 -9.16 -4.91 5.40
N ASP A 125 -9.36 -5.36 6.63
CA ASP A 125 -10.18 -4.62 7.60
C ASP A 125 -9.36 -3.45 8.15
N THR A 126 -9.98 -2.27 8.25
CA THR A 126 -9.32 -1.06 8.78
C THR A 126 -8.76 -1.26 10.19
N LYS A 127 -9.39 -2.11 11.02
CA LYS A 127 -8.91 -2.39 12.38
C LYS A 127 -7.67 -3.28 12.42
N THR A 128 -7.35 -3.98 11.34
CA THR A 128 -6.25 -4.93 11.26
C THR A 128 -5.14 -4.51 10.33
N ASN A 129 -5.31 -3.40 9.62
CA ASN A 129 -4.32 -2.87 8.69
C ASN A 129 -3.07 -2.39 9.43
N LEU A 130 -1.96 -3.11 9.28
CA LEU A 130 -0.68 -2.81 9.96
C LEU A 130 -0.07 -1.48 9.50
N SER A 131 -0.38 -1.00 8.31
CA SER A 131 0.13 0.27 7.79
C SER A 131 -0.44 1.51 8.51
N ASP A 132 -1.54 1.37 9.27
CA ASP A 132 -2.06 2.42 10.15
C ASP A 132 -1.04 2.92 11.18
N LEU A 133 -0.12 2.04 11.60
CA LEU A 133 1.01 2.39 12.48
C LEU A 133 1.92 3.49 11.90
N PHE A 134 1.92 3.66 10.58
CA PHE A 134 2.80 4.58 9.87
C PHE A 134 2.09 5.83 9.34
N THR A 135 0.76 5.87 9.42
CA THR A 135 -0.06 6.96 8.87
C THR A 135 -0.82 7.74 9.93
N LYS A 136 -1.17 7.09 11.04
CA LYS A 136 -2.10 7.64 12.05
C LYS A 136 -1.48 7.68 13.44
N ILE A 137 -1.90 8.65 14.26
CA ILE A 137 -1.60 8.66 15.70
C ILE A 137 -2.63 7.77 16.37
N LEU A 138 -2.22 6.56 16.74
CA LEU A 138 -3.09 5.55 17.33
C LEU A 138 -3.07 5.58 18.87
N PRO A 139 -4.20 5.35 19.55
CA PRO A 139 -4.24 5.07 20.97
C PRO A 139 -3.34 3.89 21.33
N ALA A 140 -2.74 3.93 22.53
CA ALA A 140 -1.71 2.96 22.94
C ALA A 140 -2.19 1.49 22.84
N PHE A 141 -3.45 1.21 23.20
CA PHE A 141 -3.97 -0.15 23.14
C PHE A 141 -4.11 -0.68 21.72
N ILE A 142 -4.55 0.16 20.75
CA ILE A 142 -4.65 -0.22 19.32
C ILE A 142 -3.25 -0.41 18.75
N ARG A 143 -2.34 0.55 19.03
CA ARG A 143 -0.96 0.48 18.57
C ARG A 143 -0.29 -0.80 19.04
N ASN A 144 -0.39 -1.14 20.32
CA ASN A 144 0.22 -2.35 20.88
C ASN A 144 -0.38 -3.61 20.25
N ALA A 145 -1.70 -3.68 20.10
CA ALA A 145 -2.38 -4.82 19.46
C ALA A 145 -1.95 -5.03 17.99
N LEU A 146 -1.59 -3.96 17.26
CA LEU A 146 -1.05 -4.09 15.90
C LEU A 146 0.44 -4.50 15.93
N LEU A 147 1.23 -3.96 16.86
CA LEU A 147 2.66 -4.30 17.00
C LEU A 147 2.85 -5.78 17.40
N ASP A 148 2.03 -6.29 18.31
CA ASP A 148 2.09 -7.69 18.78
C ASP A 148 1.87 -8.73 17.66
N LYS A 149 1.37 -8.29 16.49
CA LYS A 149 1.19 -9.19 15.34
C LYS A 149 2.49 -9.52 14.60
N PHE A 150 3.54 -8.73 14.76
CA PHE A 150 4.79 -8.91 14.01
C PHE A 150 6.06 -8.53 14.76
N MET A 151 5.95 -7.98 15.95
CA MET A 151 7.11 -7.71 16.83
C MET A 151 7.12 -8.70 18.00
N TYR A 152 8.27 -9.28 18.27
CA TYR A 152 8.52 -10.24 19.36
C TYR A 152 9.22 -9.53 20.51
#